data_21c5f4073e8b6545bee1a9c0c23a7a2c
#
_entry.id   21c5f4073e8b6545bee1a9c0c23a7a2c
#
_cell.length_a   1.000
_cell.length_b   1.000
_cell.length_c   1.000
_cell.angle_alpha   90.00
_cell.angle_beta   90.00
_cell.angle_gamma   90.00
#
_symmetry.space_group_name_H-M   'P 1'
#
loop_
_entity.id
_entity.type
_entity.pdbx_description
1 polymer ?
#
loop_
_entity_poly.entity_id
_entity_poly.type
_entity_poly.pdbx_seq_one_letter_code
_entity_poly.pdbx_strand_id
1 'polypeptide(L)'
;MNGSVLRTATGAARPWRMRQWPNDPTVAHLIFVDHAEIPTEHEVRRAIDHARARGARAVRTSALFPAAAEVVLGQGFRTIDRLALLSRPISDRSNPPASRPTRPMLPWHHAAAAAVDRDAFGPLWGNDTASLRDIRRATPRHRARILRDGRSIHGFAISGAAGDHGYLQRLAVSTQR
;
A
#
# COMPACT_ATOMS: atom_id res chain seq x y z
N MET A 1 40.11 14.19 -25.84
CA MET A 1 38.87 14.85 -26.39
C MET A 1 37.72 14.43 -25.47
N ASN A 2 37.36 15.34 -24.56
CA ASN A 2 36.32 15.10 -23.53
C ASN A 2 34.95 15.42 -24.14
N GLY A 3 34.16 14.38 -24.36
CA GLY A 3 32.76 14.53 -24.71
C GLY A 3 31.91 14.76 -23.46
N SER A 4 31.66 16.02 -23.13
CA SER A 4 30.68 16.43 -22.12
C SER A 4 29.28 16.12 -22.62
N VAL A 5 28.66 15.06 -22.07
CA VAL A 5 27.24 14.80 -22.32
C VAL A 5 26.43 15.77 -21.45
N LEU A 6 25.88 16.78 -22.09
CA LEU A 6 24.85 17.66 -21.52
C LEU A 6 23.64 16.81 -21.10
N ARG A 7 23.50 16.55 -19.81
CA ARG A 7 22.24 16.04 -19.25
C ARG A 7 21.21 17.16 -19.31
N THR A 8 20.36 17.12 -20.31
CA THR A 8 19.14 17.93 -20.36
C THR A 8 18.32 17.67 -19.10
N ALA A 9 17.97 18.73 -18.39
CA ALA A 9 17.11 18.69 -17.20
C ALA A 9 15.69 18.25 -17.60
N THR A 10 15.49 16.96 -17.69
CA THR A 10 14.16 16.34 -17.77
C THR A 10 13.55 16.48 -16.38
N GLY A 11 12.37 17.08 -16.27
CA GLY A 11 11.71 17.40 -15.02
C GLY A 11 11.76 16.26 -14.03
N ALA A 12 12.38 16.47 -12.87
CA ALA A 12 12.55 15.46 -11.85
C ALA A 12 11.17 14.88 -11.48
N ALA A 13 11.02 13.58 -11.62
CA ALA A 13 9.80 12.88 -11.23
C ALA A 13 9.48 13.25 -9.78
N ARG A 14 8.22 13.58 -9.49
CA ARG A 14 7.83 13.94 -8.12
C ARG A 14 8.15 12.77 -7.20
N PRO A 15 8.81 12.99 -6.04
CA PRO A 15 9.17 11.93 -5.11
C PRO A 15 7.94 11.36 -4.38
N TRP A 16 6.75 11.89 -4.67
CA TRP A 16 5.50 11.46 -4.09
C TRP A 16 4.38 11.39 -5.14
N ARG A 17 3.36 10.58 -4.82
CA ARG A 17 2.09 10.49 -5.55
C ARG A 17 0.95 10.90 -4.64
N MET A 18 -0.12 11.45 -5.23
CA MET A 18 -1.32 11.85 -4.52
C MET A 18 -2.52 11.11 -5.11
N ARG A 19 -3.35 10.51 -4.25
CA ARG A 19 -4.61 9.86 -4.60
C ARG A 19 -5.70 10.30 -3.63
N GLN A 20 -6.92 9.89 -3.86
CA GLN A 20 -7.96 9.96 -2.85
C GLN A 20 -7.77 8.84 -1.83
N TRP A 21 -8.10 9.11 -0.57
CA TRP A 21 -8.15 8.07 0.46
C TRP A 21 -9.28 7.09 0.12
N PRO A 22 -9.07 5.78 0.22
CA PRO A 22 -10.15 4.82 0.07
C PRO A 22 -11.31 5.15 1.02
N ASN A 23 -12.53 5.15 0.51
CA ASN A 23 -13.76 5.44 1.27
C ASN A 23 -13.96 6.89 1.77
N ASP A 24 -13.02 7.82 1.54
CA ASP A 24 -13.21 9.25 1.82
C ASP A 24 -12.55 10.13 0.73
N PRO A 25 -13.30 10.56 -0.29
CA PRO A 25 -12.74 11.34 -1.40
C PRO A 25 -12.31 12.75 -1.00
N THR A 26 -12.68 13.24 0.19
CA THR A 26 -12.26 14.55 0.71
C THR A 26 -10.88 14.51 1.38
N VAL A 27 -10.32 13.32 1.58
CA VAL A 27 -9.01 13.10 2.16
C VAL A 27 -8.01 12.71 1.06
N ALA A 28 -6.91 13.42 0.94
CA ALA A 28 -5.82 13.08 0.04
C ALA A 28 -4.91 12.00 0.67
N HIS A 29 -4.53 11.01 -0.12
CA HIS A 29 -3.54 9.99 0.24
C HIS A 29 -2.19 10.36 -0.36
N LEU A 30 -1.25 10.76 0.48
CA LEU A 30 0.13 11.04 0.14
C LEU A 30 0.96 9.75 0.22
N ILE A 31 1.57 9.37 -0.88
CA ILE A 31 2.39 8.16 -1.02
C ILE A 31 3.78 8.58 -1.48
N PHE A 32 4.81 8.38 -0.66
CA PHE A 32 6.19 8.54 -1.08
C PHE A 32 6.58 7.38 -2.00
N VAL A 33 7.21 7.69 -3.14
CA VAL A 33 7.50 6.71 -4.20
C VAL A 33 8.63 5.78 -3.77
N ASP A 34 9.65 6.33 -3.14
CA ASP A 34 10.74 5.57 -2.55
C ASP A 34 10.62 5.58 -1.02
N HIS A 35 10.40 4.40 -0.45
CA HIS A 35 10.29 4.24 1.00
C HIS A 35 11.65 4.25 1.71
N ALA A 36 12.75 4.12 0.97
CA ALA A 36 14.11 4.20 1.52
C ALA A 36 14.60 5.64 1.64
N GLU A 37 14.02 6.57 0.86
CA GLU A 37 14.35 7.98 0.94
C GLU A 37 13.53 8.70 2.03
N ILE A 38 14.22 9.53 2.81
CA ILE A 38 13.57 10.41 3.78
C ILE A 38 13.13 11.65 3.03
N PRO A 39 11.81 11.99 3.02
CA PRO A 39 11.34 13.17 2.34
C PRO A 39 11.89 14.44 3.00
N THR A 40 12.15 15.47 2.22
CA THR A 40 12.49 16.79 2.73
C THR A 40 11.22 17.53 3.20
N GLU A 41 11.37 18.44 4.14
CA GLU A 41 10.26 19.31 4.57
C GLU A 41 9.61 20.07 3.40
N HIS A 42 10.44 20.52 2.45
CA HIS A 42 9.95 21.19 1.25
C HIS A 42 9.04 20.32 0.40
N GLU A 43 9.38 19.04 0.23
CA GLU A 43 8.56 18.07 -0.50
C GLU A 43 7.24 17.81 0.19
N VAL A 44 7.26 17.69 1.52
CA VAL A 44 6.04 17.52 2.31
C VAL A 44 5.14 18.74 2.19
N ARG A 45 5.68 19.96 2.34
CA ARG A 45 4.92 21.22 2.14
C ARG A 45 4.30 21.29 0.76
N ARG A 46 5.08 21.03 -0.29
CA ARG A 46 4.56 21.00 -1.68
C ARG A 46 3.44 19.98 -1.87
N ALA A 47 3.53 18.83 -1.21
CA ALA A 47 2.47 17.83 -1.26
C ALA A 47 1.19 18.31 -0.57
N ILE A 48 1.31 18.97 0.59
CA ILE A 48 0.19 19.57 1.32
C ILE A 48 -0.49 20.65 0.46
N ASP A 49 0.30 21.57 -0.12
CA ASP A 49 -0.23 22.63 -0.96
C ASP A 49 -0.93 22.09 -2.22
N HIS A 50 -0.36 21.05 -2.82
CA HIS A 50 -1.00 20.35 -3.93
C HIS A 50 -2.34 19.74 -3.54
N ALA A 51 -2.43 19.09 -2.37
CA ALA A 51 -3.67 18.53 -1.86
C ALA A 51 -4.72 19.61 -1.60
N ARG A 52 -4.31 20.72 -0.95
CA ARG A 52 -5.17 21.88 -0.67
C ARG A 52 -5.72 22.51 -1.96
N ALA A 53 -4.87 22.72 -2.97
CA ALA A 53 -5.27 23.27 -4.27
C ALA A 53 -6.28 22.38 -5.00
N ARG A 54 -6.38 21.09 -4.65
CA ARG A 54 -7.36 20.14 -5.19
C ARG A 54 -8.59 19.96 -4.29
N GLY A 55 -8.75 20.80 -3.28
CA GLY A 55 -9.91 20.81 -2.40
C GLY A 55 -9.91 19.71 -1.31
N ALA A 56 -8.77 19.06 -1.06
CA ALA A 56 -8.69 18.10 0.04
C ALA A 56 -8.79 18.83 1.38
N ARG A 57 -9.64 18.29 2.27
CA ARG A 57 -9.79 18.80 3.65
C ARG A 57 -8.72 18.28 4.61
N ALA A 58 -8.10 17.15 4.26
CA ALA A 58 -7.03 16.53 5.04
C ALA A 58 -6.09 15.74 4.13
N VAL A 59 -4.89 15.51 4.63
CA VAL A 59 -3.88 14.64 3.99
C VAL A 59 -3.54 13.51 4.96
N ARG A 60 -3.52 12.28 4.46
CA ARG A 60 -3.03 11.10 5.19
C ARG A 60 -1.88 10.47 4.43
N THR A 61 -0.94 9.86 5.15
CA THR A 61 0.14 9.07 4.56
C THR A 61 -0.13 7.57 4.73
N SER A 62 0.54 6.75 3.94
CA SER A 62 0.79 5.34 4.30
C SER A 62 1.67 5.27 5.57
N ALA A 63 1.87 4.06 6.10
CA ALA A 63 2.85 3.88 7.18
C ALA A 63 4.24 4.34 6.73
N LEU A 64 4.93 5.06 7.59
CA LEU A 64 6.27 5.60 7.36
C LEU A 64 7.25 5.02 8.37
N PHE A 65 8.50 4.85 7.96
CA PHE A 65 9.58 4.57 8.89
C PHE A 65 9.85 5.78 9.80
N PRO A 66 10.42 5.59 11.00
CA PRO A 66 10.56 6.64 12.01
C PRO A 66 11.17 7.95 11.48
N ALA A 67 12.27 7.89 10.74
CA ALA A 67 12.93 9.09 10.22
C ALA A 67 12.06 9.89 9.24
N ALA A 68 11.33 9.23 8.34
CA ALA A 68 10.39 9.89 7.45
C ALA A 68 9.16 10.42 8.20
N ALA A 69 8.71 9.71 9.25
CA ALA A 69 7.61 10.15 10.09
C ALA A 69 7.95 11.44 10.86
N GLU A 70 9.18 11.58 11.38
CA GLU A 70 9.63 12.81 12.07
C GLU A 70 9.52 14.05 11.18
N VAL A 71 9.97 13.97 9.92
CA VAL A 71 9.85 15.08 8.97
C VAL A 71 8.38 15.45 8.73
N VAL A 72 7.52 14.44 8.55
CA VAL A 72 6.10 14.65 8.28
C VAL A 72 5.40 15.24 9.52
N LEU A 73 5.71 14.75 10.72
CA LEU A 73 5.20 15.30 11.98
C LEU A 73 5.59 16.77 12.17
N GLY A 74 6.84 17.15 11.81
CA GLY A 74 7.31 18.53 11.82
C GLY A 74 6.52 19.46 10.90
N GLN A 75 5.77 18.92 9.92
CA GLN A 75 4.88 19.68 9.04
C GLN A 75 3.40 19.66 9.48
N GLY A 76 3.13 19.38 10.77
CA GLY A 76 1.81 19.47 11.37
C GLY A 76 0.95 18.22 11.24
N PHE A 77 1.50 17.10 10.79
CA PHE A 77 0.79 15.82 10.85
C PHE A 77 0.74 15.29 12.29
N ARG A 78 -0.21 14.40 12.53
CA ARG A 78 -0.29 13.65 13.78
C ARG A 78 -0.34 12.16 13.49
N THR A 79 0.25 11.36 14.34
CA THR A 79 0.14 9.91 14.28
C THR A 79 -1.30 9.49 14.55
N ILE A 80 -1.90 8.74 13.62
CA ILE A 80 -3.24 8.17 13.78
C ILE A 80 -3.18 6.69 14.15
N ASP A 81 -2.06 6.01 13.80
CA ASP A 81 -1.83 4.60 14.13
C ASP A 81 -0.34 4.26 14.13
N ARG A 82 0.01 3.15 14.75
CA ARG A 82 1.38 2.60 14.76
C ARG A 82 1.33 1.13 14.35
N LEU A 83 2.11 0.78 13.32
CA LEU A 83 2.16 -0.56 12.75
C LEU A 83 3.50 -1.21 13.08
N ALA A 84 3.47 -2.50 13.45
CA ALA A 84 4.68 -3.30 13.58
C ALA A 84 4.99 -3.98 12.25
N LEU A 85 6.19 -3.76 11.72
CA LEU A 85 6.72 -4.54 10.62
C LEU A 85 7.42 -5.78 11.19
N LEU A 86 6.87 -6.95 10.88
CA LEU A 86 7.43 -8.23 11.33
C LEU A 86 8.20 -8.89 10.20
N SER A 87 9.36 -9.45 10.54
CA SER A 87 10.23 -10.17 9.62
C SER A 87 10.61 -11.52 10.20
N ARG A 88 10.68 -12.55 9.35
CA ARG A 88 11.09 -13.90 9.73
C ARG A 88 11.99 -14.50 8.64
N PRO A 89 13.18 -15.03 8.98
CA PRO A 89 13.94 -15.87 8.06
C PRO A 89 13.13 -17.12 7.67
N ILE A 90 13.10 -17.45 6.38
CA ILE A 90 12.45 -18.67 5.87
C ILE A 90 13.57 -19.69 5.61
N SER A 91 14.07 -20.30 6.68
CA SER A 91 15.08 -21.35 6.62
C SER A 91 14.50 -22.76 6.57
N ASP A 92 13.26 -22.91 7.01
CA ASP A 92 12.59 -24.22 7.10
C ASP A 92 11.39 -24.28 6.16
N ARG A 93 11.33 -25.34 5.34
CA ARG A 93 10.30 -25.58 4.33
C ARG A 93 9.13 -26.40 4.85
N SER A 94 9.03 -26.66 6.12
CA SER A 94 7.89 -27.38 6.71
C SER A 94 6.62 -26.51 6.62
N ASN A 95 5.93 -26.59 5.50
CA ASN A 95 4.59 -26.04 5.38
C ASN A 95 3.60 -27.11 5.87
N PRO A 96 2.86 -26.87 6.94
CA PRO A 96 1.75 -27.75 7.27
C PRO A 96 0.76 -27.78 6.09
N PRO A 97 0.15 -28.92 5.79
CA PRO A 97 -0.81 -29.01 4.71
C PRO A 97 -1.95 -28.00 4.95
N ALA A 98 -2.31 -27.25 3.92
CA ALA A 98 -3.41 -26.30 4.00
C ALA A 98 -4.72 -27.07 4.30
N SER A 99 -5.38 -26.73 5.39
CA SER A 99 -6.66 -27.35 5.79
C SER A 99 -7.79 -27.05 4.79
N ARG A 100 -7.69 -25.96 4.03
CA ARG A 100 -8.62 -25.58 2.96
C ARG A 100 -7.88 -25.11 1.72
N PRO A 101 -8.25 -25.59 0.51
CA PRO A 101 -7.59 -25.18 -0.71
C PRO A 101 -7.95 -23.72 -1.05
N THR A 102 -6.93 -22.92 -1.35
CA THR A 102 -7.12 -21.58 -1.89
C THR A 102 -7.07 -21.62 -3.42
N ARG A 103 -7.70 -20.63 -4.08
CA ARG A 103 -7.73 -20.49 -5.55
C ARG A 103 -7.07 -19.17 -5.99
N PRO A 104 -6.58 -19.04 -7.24
CA PRO A 104 -6.10 -17.77 -7.76
C PRO A 104 -7.19 -16.70 -7.68
N MET A 105 -6.81 -15.48 -7.27
CA MET A 105 -7.68 -14.31 -7.38
C MET A 105 -7.66 -13.80 -8.83
N LEU A 106 -8.79 -13.87 -9.50
CA LEU A 106 -8.99 -13.39 -10.87
C LEU A 106 -9.58 -11.95 -10.86
N PRO A 107 -9.53 -11.21 -11.99
CA PRO A 107 -9.98 -9.82 -12.03
C PRO A 107 -11.40 -9.59 -11.51
N TRP A 108 -12.33 -10.48 -11.77
CA TRP A 108 -13.72 -10.36 -11.30
C TRP A 108 -13.92 -10.66 -9.80
N HIS A 109 -12.89 -11.19 -9.12
CA HIS A 109 -12.93 -11.41 -7.67
C HIS A 109 -12.59 -10.14 -6.86
N HIS A 110 -12.02 -9.10 -7.48
CA HIS A 110 -11.53 -7.93 -6.74
C HIS A 110 -12.62 -7.18 -5.98
N ALA A 111 -13.83 -7.07 -6.54
CA ALA A 111 -14.94 -6.41 -5.85
C ALA A 111 -15.34 -7.15 -4.56
N ALA A 112 -15.47 -8.48 -4.64
CA ALA A 112 -15.79 -9.31 -3.48
C ALA A 112 -14.63 -9.32 -2.46
N ALA A 113 -13.38 -9.36 -2.92
CA ALA A 113 -12.21 -9.25 -2.04
C ALA A 113 -12.17 -7.89 -1.32
N ALA A 114 -12.51 -6.79 -2.00
CA ALA A 114 -12.61 -5.47 -1.38
C ALA A 114 -13.74 -5.40 -0.34
N ALA A 115 -14.84 -6.12 -0.54
CA ALA A 115 -15.90 -6.22 0.47
C ALA A 115 -15.38 -6.95 1.72
N VAL A 116 -14.67 -8.07 1.57
CA VAL A 116 -14.01 -8.80 2.67
C VAL A 116 -12.99 -7.91 3.38
N ASP A 117 -12.23 -7.12 2.62
CA ASP A 117 -11.23 -6.21 3.20
C ASP A 117 -11.88 -5.13 4.08
N ARG A 118 -12.96 -4.52 3.61
CA ARG A 118 -13.70 -3.54 4.39
C ARG A 118 -14.38 -4.13 5.63
N ASP A 119 -14.90 -5.35 5.52
CA ASP A 119 -15.48 -6.09 6.65
C ASP A 119 -14.41 -6.35 7.74
N ALA A 120 -13.22 -6.76 7.34
CA ALA A 120 -12.13 -7.10 8.25
C ALA A 120 -11.43 -5.87 8.88
N PHE A 121 -11.28 -4.77 8.14
CA PHE A 121 -10.48 -3.61 8.56
C PHE A 121 -11.30 -2.34 8.84
N GLY A 122 -12.60 -2.38 8.56
CA GLY A 122 -13.49 -1.25 8.75
C GLY A 122 -13.27 -0.11 7.73
N PRO A 123 -14.02 0.99 7.87
CA PRO A 123 -14.03 2.07 6.87
C PRO A 123 -12.73 2.87 6.80
N LEU A 124 -11.94 2.87 7.89
CA LEU A 124 -10.69 3.64 7.93
C LEU A 124 -9.55 2.95 7.18
N TRP A 125 -9.42 1.63 7.31
CA TRP A 125 -8.30 0.84 6.80
C TRP A 125 -8.67 -0.14 5.70
N GLY A 126 -9.96 -0.25 5.37
CA GLY A 126 -10.44 -1.08 4.27
C GLY A 126 -10.03 -0.51 2.92
N ASN A 127 -9.61 -1.38 2.04
CA ASN A 127 -9.21 -1.02 0.68
C ASN A 127 -10.36 -1.19 -0.30
N ASP A 128 -10.39 -0.35 -1.31
CA ASP A 128 -11.24 -0.51 -2.47
C ASP A 128 -10.58 -1.42 -3.53
N THR A 129 -11.32 -1.66 -4.60
CA THR A 129 -10.85 -2.49 -5.73
C THR A 129 -9.58 -1.93 -6.39
N ALA A 130 -9.43 -0.61 -6.48
CA ALA A 130 -8.28 0.02 -7.09
C ALA A 130 -7.04 -0.14 -6.21
N SER A 131 -7.19 0.11 -4.90
CA SER A 131 -6.13 -0.09 -3.92
C SER A 131 -5.64 -1.52 -3.86
N LEU A 132 -6.54 -2.53 -3.91
CA LEU A 132 -6.13 -3.93 -3.95
C LEU A 132 -5.34 -4.29 -5.23
N ARG A 133 -5.69 -3.69 -6.38
CA ARG A 133 -4.90 -3.86 -7.61
C ARG A 133 -3.52 -3.24 -7.51
N ASP A 134 -3.41 -2.09 -6.86
CA ASP A 134 -2.12 -1.42 -6.65
C ASP A 134 -1.24 -2.19 -5.67
N ILE A 135 -1.79 -2.67 -4.56
CA ILE A 135 -1.10 -3.55 -3.61
C ILE A 135 -0.55 -4.78 -4.35
N ARG A 136 -1.37 -5.41 -5.20
CA ARG A 136 -0.94 -6.56 -5.99
C ARG A 136 0.24 -6.24 -6.92
N ARG A 137 0.32 -5.01 -7.45
CA ARG A 137 1.37 -4.57 -8.38
C ARG A 137 2.57 -3.91 -7.70
N ALA A 138 2.55 -3.80 -6.38
CA ALA A 138 3.61 -3.12 -5.63
C ALA A 138 4.96 -3.84 -5.69
N THR A 139 4.99 -5.13 -6.07
CA THR A 139 6.21 -5.91 -6.23
C THR A 139 6.31 -6.52 -7.63
N PRO A 140 7.53 -6.72 -8.17
CA PRO A 140 7.73 -7.29 -9.51
C PRO A 140 7.12 -8.69 -9.66
N ARG A 141 7.25 -9.53 -8.64
CA ARG A 141 6.60 -10.84 -8.57
C ARG A 141 5.51 -10.79 -7.51
N HIS A 142 4.32 -11.24 -7.87
CA HIS A 142 3.19 -11.22 -6.94
C HIS A 142 2.28 -12.43 -7.14
N ARG A 143 1.58 -12.81 -6.07
CA ARG A 143 0.55 -13.83 -6.07
C ARG A 143 -0.65 -13.34 -5.26
N ALA A 144 -1.84 -13.54 -5.79
CA ALA A 144 -3.08 -13.27 -5.07
C ALA A 144 -3.95 -14.53 -5.04
N ARG A 145 -4.44 -14.87 -3.85
CA ARG A 145 -5.23 -16.07 -3.58
C ARG A 145 -6.51 -15.70 -2.86
N ILE A 146 -7.57 -16.47 -3.09
CA ILE A 146 -8.84 -16.38 -2.37
C ILE A 146 -9.17 -17.69 -1.67
N LEU A 147 -9.82 -17.59 -0.53
CA LEU A 147 -10.55 -18.65 0.13
C LEU A 147 -12.03 -18.45 -0.18
N ARG A 148 -12.68 -19.49 -0.73
CA ARG A 148 -14.11 -19.41 -1.06
C ARG A 148 -14.84 -20.68 -0.63
N ASP A 149 -16.12 -20.51 -0.34
CA ASP A 149 -17.08 -21.59 -0.21
C ASP A 149 -18.24 -21.31 -1.17
N GLY A 150 -18.56 -22.30 -2.02
CA GLY A 150 -19.51 -22.07 -3.11
C GLY A 150 -19.11 -20.87 -3.97
N ARG A 151 -19.99 -19.85 -4.02
CA ARG A 151 -19.78 -18.58 -4.74
C ARG A 151 -19.21 -17.47 -3.87
N SER A 152 -19.23 -17.61 -2.54
CA SER A 152 -18.84 -16.56 -1.59
C SER A 152 -17.33 -16.60 -1.34
N ILE A 153 -16.71 -15.42 -1.32
CA ILE A 153 -15.31 -15.24 -0.92
C ILE A 153 -15.31 -14.88 0.55
N HIS A 154 -14.60 -15.67 1.36
CA HIS A 154 -14.48 -15.51 2.81
C HIS A 154 -13.12 -14.98 3.24
N GLY A 155 -12.15 -14.99 2.36
CA GLY A 155 -10.83 -14.46 2.65
C GLY A 155 -9.98 -14.33 1.40
N PHE A 156 -8.93 -13.53 1.50
CA PHE A 156 -7.93 -13.43 0.46
C PHE A 156 -6.56 -13.10 1.04
N ALA A 157 -5.52 -13.40 0.26
CA ALA A 157 -4.16 -12.98 0.54
C ALA A 157 -3.49 -12.44 -0.74
N ILE A 158 -2.74 -11.36 -0.59
CA ILE A 158 -1.84 -10.83 -1.62
C ILE A 158 -0.43 -10.90 -1.06
N SER A 159 0.44 -11.61 -1.76
CA SER A 159 1.86 -11.69 -1.45
C SER A 159 2.68 -11.23 -2.64
N GLY A 160 3.88 -10.76 -2.35
CA GLY A 160 4.82 -10.30 -3.33
C GLY A 160 6.24 -10.72 -3.03
N ALA A 161 7.13 -10.56 -4.00
CA ALA A 161 8.55 -10.75 -3.81
C ALA A 161 9.36 -9.75 -4.66
N ALA A 162 10.43 -9.26 -4.05
CA ALA A 162 11.43 -8.41 -4.70
C ALA A 162 12.82 -8.84 -4.19
N GLY A 163 13.74 -9.12 -5.10
CA GLY A 163 15.01 -9.75 -4.75
C GLY A 163 14.79 -11.10 -4.06
N ASP A 164 15.42 -11.27 -2.91
CA ASP A 164 15.35 -12.42 -2.02
C ASP A 164 14.30 -12.27 -0.88
N HIS A 165 13.58 -11.15 -0.87
CA HIS A 165 12.56 -10.84 0.14
C HIS A 165 11.16 -11.19 -0.34
N GLY A 166 10.39 -11.84 0.55
CA GLY A 166 8.96 -12.09 0.38
C GLY A 166 8.13 -11.20 1.30
N TYR A 167 6.98 -10.76 0.82
CA TYR A 167 6.08 -9.86 1.53
C TYR A 167 4.66 -10.43 1.57
N LEU A 168 4.06 -10.50 2.74
CA LEU A 168 2.61 -10.62 2.88
C LEU A 168 2.03 -9.18 2.85
N GLN A 169 1.59 -8.75 1.68
CA GLN A 169 1.17 -7.38 1.45
C GLN A 169 -0.24 -7.09 1.98
N ARG A 170 -1.13 -8.07 1.89
CA ARG A 170 -2.48 -7.96 2.45
C ARG A 170 -3.05 -9.35 2.73
N LEU A 171 -3.71 -9.49 3.88
CA LEU A 171 -4.46 -10.68 4.28
C LEU A 171 -5.74 -10.21 4.97
N ALA A 172 -6.87 -10.70 4.51
CA ALA A 172 -8.16 -10.45 5.14
C ALA A 172 -9.02 -11.72 5.14
N VAL A 173 -9.78 -11.87 6.21
CA VAL A 173 -10.78 -12.93 6.36
C VAL A 173 -12.05 -12.25 6.86
N SER A 174 -13.20 -12.61 6.28
CA SER A 174 -14.50 -12.10 6.73
C SER A 174 -14.77 -12.51 8.17
N THR A 175 -15.29 -11.59 8.95
CA THR A 175 -15.76 -11.84 10.32
C THR A 175 -17.14 -12.49 10.34
N GLN A 176 -17.86 -12.43 9.24
CA GLN A 176 -19.19 -13.07 9.08
C GLN A 176 -19.01 -14.55 8.75
N ARG A 177 -19.66 -15.41 9.53
CA ARG A 177 -19.78 -16.85 9.31
C ARG A 177 -21.02 -17.18 8.48
#